data_631680523f2bfd0ab782f05a732d7d09
#
_entry.id   631680523f2bfd0ab782f05a732d7d09
#
_cell.length_a   1.000
_cell.length_b   1.000
_cell.length_c   1.000
_cell.angle_alpha   90.00
_cell.angle_beta   90.00
_cell.angle_gamma   90.00
#
_symmetry.space_group_name_H-M   'P 1'
#
loop_
_entity.id
_entity.type
_entity.pdbx_description
1 polymer ?
#
loop_
_entity_poly.entity_id
_entity_poly.type
_entity_poly.pdbx_seq_one_letter_code
_entity_poly.pdbx_strand_id
1 'polypeptide(L)'
;DSPRMVTVSIDKCNFEKPAKEGQLLKIYGHPSKIGNSSVTLYMEARAHDVYTGNQILVLKTTIRFVHISEYGNPIPIGERGRNRINNLIKENEEEI
;
A
#
# COMPACT_ATOMS: atom_id res chain seq x y z
N ASP A 1 -3.11 1.61 -22.99
CA ASP A 1 -2.28 2.63 -22.34
C ASP A 1 -2.27 2.45 -20.84
N SER A 2 -1.08 2.53 -20.29
CA SER A 2 -0.93 2.43 -18.84
C SER A 2 -1.49 3.66 -18.15
N PRO A 3 -2.26 3.52 -17.08
CA PRO A 3 -2.72 4.66 -16.33
C PRO A 3 -1.55 5.38 -15.67
N ARG A 4 -1.62 6.69 -15.62
CA ARG A 4 -0.61 7.51 -14.95
C ARG A 4 -1.02 7.71 -13.50
N MET A 5 -0.20 7.22 -12.60
CA MET A 5 -0.42 7.36 -11.18
C MET A 5 0.72 8.15 -10.58
N VAL A 6 0.41 9.14 -9.77
CA VAL A 6 1.42 9.91 -9.05
C VAL A 6 1.14 9.86 -7.56
N THR A 7 2.20 9.85 -6.78
CA THR A 7 2.08 9.90 -5.32
C THR A 7 1.69 11.31 -4.92
N VAL A 8 0.57 11.46 -4.23
CA VAL A 8 0.09 12.74 -3.75
C VAL A 8 0.46 12.98 -2.30
N SER A 9 0.37 11.92 -1.50
CA SER A 9 0.70 12.04 -0.08
C SER A 9 1.20 10.71 0.47
N ILE A 10 2.07 10.82 1.45
CA ILE A 10 2.53 9.70 2.26
C ILE A 10 2.22 10.10 3.68
N ASP A 11 1.45 9.27 4.38
CA ASP A 11 1.17 9.53 5.78
C ASP A 11 2.44 9.37 6.59
N LYS A 12 2.39 9.93 7.80
CA LYS A 12 3.51 9.82 8.71
C LYS A 12 3.94 8.37 8.87
N CYS A 13 5.22 8.10 8.61
CA CYS A 13 5.78 6.78 8.83
C CYS A 13 5.96 6.55 10.33
N ASN A 14 5.36 5.49 10.84
CA ASN A 14 5.48 5.14 12.25
C ASN A 14 6.46 4.00 12.42
N PHE A 15 7.60 4.30 13.03
CA PHE A 15 8.58 3.27 13.37
C PHE A 15 8.18 2.66 14.69
N GLU A 16 7.81 1.39 14.66
CA GLU A 16 7.37 0.66 15.85
C GLU A 16 8.55 0.08 16.63
N LYS A 17 9.49 -0.54 15.90
CA LYS A 17 10.67 -1.11 16.50
C LYS A 17 11.82 -1.08 15.50
N PRO A 18 13.08 -0.97 15.96
CA PRO A 18 14.22 -1.01 15.06
C PRO A 18 14.42 -2.43 14.51
N ALA A 19 14.82 -2.49 13.24
CA ALA A 19 15.26 -3.75 12.65
C ALA A 19 16.70 -4.04 13.12
N LYS A 20 17.00 -5.30 13.38
CA LYS A 20 18.33 -5.72 13.80
C LYS A 20 19.10 -6.30 12.63
N GLU A 21 20.41 -6.21 12.69
CA GLU A 21 21.28 -6.82 11.72
C GLU A 21 21.03 -8.33 11.68
N GLY A 22 21.05 -8.91 10.49
CA GLY A 22 20.81 -10.34 10.31
C GLY A 22 19.35 -10.75 10.16
N GLN A 23 18.42 -9.82 10.27
CA GLN A 23 17.02 -10.08 10.03
C GLN A 23 16.63 -9.77 8.58
N LEU A 24 15.69 -10.54 8.03
CA LEU A 24 15.13 -10.23 6.72
C LEU A 24 14.02 -9.21 6.88
N LEU A 25 14.05 -8.20 6.03
CA LEU A 25 12.99 -7.21 6.00
C LEU A 25 11.97 -7.61 4.93
N LYS A 26 10.74 -7.85 5.36
CA LYS A 26 9.64 -8.17 4.46
C LYS A 26 8.72 -6.98 4.34
N ILE A 27 8.36 -6.63 3.11
CA ILE A 27 7.47 -5.50 2.85
C ILE A 27 6.16 -6.03 2.32
N TYR A 28 5.07 -5.61 2.95
CA TYR A 28 3.70 -5.97 2.57
C TYR A 28 2.94 -4.72 2.19
N GLY A 29 2.06 -4.84 1.21
CA GLY A 29 1.22 -3.74 0.81
C GLY A 29 -0.09 -4.25 0.24
N HIS A 30 -1.15 -3.49 0.46
CA HIS A 30 -2.44 -3.80 -0.15
C HIS A 30 -3.29 -2.53 -0.25
N PRO A 31 -4.20 -2.48 -1.24
CA PRO A 31 -5.12 -1.35 -1.32
C PRO A 31 -6.05 -1.37 -0.12
N SER A 32 -6.22 -0.22 0.52
CA SER A 32 -7.12 -0.09 1.67
C SER A 32 -8.36 0.73 1.36
N LYS A 33 -8.28 1.61 0.38
CA LYS A 33 -9.38 2.49 0.04
C LYS A 33 -9.26 2.94 -1.41
N ILE A 34 -10.40 3.14 -2.07
CA ILE A 34 -10.43 3.70 -3.42
C ILE A 34 -11.38 4.90 -3.46
N GLY A 35 -10.91 6.02 -4.00
CA GLY A 35 -11.71 7.20 -4.26
C GLY A 35 -12.06 7.30 -5.75
N ASN A 36 -12.61 8.43 -6.15
CA ASN A 36 -12.98 8.65 -7.55
C ASN A 36 -11.79 8.59 -8.49
N SER A 37 -10.70 9.26 -8.15
CA SER A 37 -9.48 9.30 -8.94
C SER A 37 -8.24 8.86 -8.16
N SER A 38 -8.42 8.30 -6.97
CA SER A 38 -7.30 7.97 -6.09
C SER A 38 -7.39 6.57 -5.51
N VAL A 39 -6.23 6.03 -5.15
CA VAL A 39 -6.10 4.75 -4.44
C VAL A 39 -5.19 4.97 -3.25
N THR A 40 -5.61 4.47 -2.09
CA THR A 40 -4.78 4.49 -0.90
C THR A 40 -4.26 3.08 -0.64
N LEU A 41 -2.95 2.95 -0.51
CA LEU A 41 -2.29 1.69 -0.21
C LEU A 41 -1.79 1.71 1.23
N TYR A 42 -2.08 0.64 1.94
CA TYR A 42 -1.48 0.39 3.25
C TYR A 42 -0.17 -0.38 3.02
N MET A 43 0.90 0.07 3.64
CA MET A 43 2.22 -0.55 3.52
C MET A 43 2.78 -0.82 4.90
N GLU A 44 3.42 -1.97 5.06
CA GLU A 44 4.13 -2.27 6.29
C GLU A 44 5.43 -3.03 6.01
N ALA A 45 6.41 -2.83 6.87
CA ALA A 45 7.65 -3.56 6.83
C ALA A 45 7.80 -4.36 8.12
N ARG A 46 8.16 -5.62 8.01
CA ARG A 46 8.36 -6.52 9.14
C ARG A 46 9.77 -7.09 9.12
N ALA A 47 10.38 -7.14 10.28
CA ALA A 47 11.67 -7.82 10.45
C ALA A 47 11.37 -9.29 10.76
N HIS A 48 11.92 -10.18 9.96
CA HIS A 48 11.70 -11.62 10.09
C HIS A 48 12.98 -12.30 10.58
N ASP A 49 12.87 -12.98 11.72
CA ASP A 49 13.95 -13.80 12.24
C ASP A 49 13.86 -15.17 11.57
N VAL A 50 14.85 -15.50 10.73
CA VAL A 50 14.81 -16.74 9.96
C VAL A 50 14.99 -17.99 10.83
N TYR A 51 15.54 -17.85 12.02
CA TYR A 51 15.76 -18.98 12.90
C TYR A 51 14.54 -19.34 13.75
N THR A 52 13.85 -18.30 14.25
CA THR A 52 12.69 -18.52 15.12
C THR A 52 11.36 -18.44 14.37
N GLY A 53 11.35 -17.82 13.19
CA GLY A 53 10.13 -17.57 12.43
C GLY A 53 9.33 -16.39 12.95
N ASN A 54 9.80 -15.71 13.99
CA ASN A 54 9.11 -14.55 14.54
C ASN A 54 9.19 -13.35 13.61
N GLN A 55 8.10 -12.59 13.53
CA GLN A 55 8.04 -11.35 12.77
C GLN A 55 7.69 -10.21 13.69
N ILE A 56 8.37 -9.07 13.49
CA ILE A 56 8.16 -7.88 14.29
C ILE A 56 7.83 -6.74 13.33
N LEU A 57 6.73 -6.03 13.60
CA LEU A 57 6.37 -4.86 12.82
C LEU A 57 7.37 -3.73 13.08
N VAL A 58 8.06 -3.29 12.03
CA VAL A 58 9.08 -2.25 12.11
C VAL A 58 8.51 -0.90 11.71
N LEU A 59 7.69 -0.88 10.68
CA LEU A 59 7.22 0.35 10.05
C LEU A 59 5.84 0.12 9.43
N LYS A 60 4.97 1.11 9.54
CA LYS A 60 3.71 1.12 8.80
C LYS A 60 3.42 2.52 8.28
N THR A 61 2.79 2.61 7.12
CA THR A 61 2.38 3.88 6.53
C THR A 61 1.28 3.65 5.51
N THR A 62 0.65 4.73 5.07
CA THR A 62 -0.26 4.71 3.94
C THR A 62 0.24 5.67 2.87
N ILE A 63 0.04 5.29 1.62
CA ILE A 63 0.44 6.08 0.47
C ILE A 63 -0.77 6.30 -0.41
N ARG A 64 -1.01 7.53 -0.80
CA ARG A 64 -2.12 7.86 -1.67
C ARG A 64 -1.61 8.20 -3.07
N PHE A 65 -2.15 7.52 -4.06
CA PHE A 65 -1.86 7.74 -5.48
C PHE A 65 -3.09 8.33 -6.15
N VAL A 66 -2.86 9.23 -7.10
CA VAL A 66 -3.94 9.82 -7.89
C VAL A 66 -3.71 9.51 -9.36
N HIS A 67 -4.78 9.09 -10.03
CA HIS A 67 -4.80 8.86 -11.47
C HIS A 67 -4.91 10.20 -12.18
N ILE A 68 -3.97 10.50 -13.05
CA ILE A 68 -3.93 11.78 -13.74
C ILE A 68 -3.89 11.62 -15.26
N SER A 69 -4.35 12.67 -15.95
CA SER A 69 -4.23 12.77 -17.40
C SER A 69 -2.81 13.16 -17.78
N GLU A 70 -2.52 13.16 -19.07
CA GLU A 70 -1.21 13.60 -19.57
C GLU A 70 -0.92 15.08 -19.23
N TYR A 71 -1.96 15.85 -18.90
CA TYR A 71 -1.82 17.27 -18.52
C TYR A 71 -1.74 17.47 -17.01
N GLY A 72 -1.74 16.39 -16.24
CA GLY A 72 -1.62 16.46 -14.78
C GLY A 72 -2.93 16.67 -14.02
N ASN A 73 -4.06 16.58 -14.68
CA ASN A 73 -5.36 16.74 -14.03
C ASN A 73 -5.88 15.41 -13.50
N PRO A 74 -6.47 15.38 -12.30
CA PRO A 74 -7.08 14.15 -11.79
C PRO A 74 -8.19 13.66 -12.70
N ILE A 75 -8.18 12.37 -13.00
CA ILE A 75 -9.24 11.73 -13.79
C ILE A 75 -9.76 10.50 -13.07
N PRO A 76 -11.06 10.17 -13.25
CA PRO A 76 -11.64 9.02 -12.59
C PRO A 76 -10.93 7.72 -12.94
N ILE A 77 -10.85 6.82 -11.98
CA ILE A 77 -10.33 5.47 -12.21
C ILE A 77 -11.39 4.70 -12.99
N GLY A 78 -10.97 4.02 -14.07
CA GLY A 78 -11.88 3.26 -14.90
C GLY A 78 -12.57 2.13 -14.12
N GLU A 79 -13.75 1.75 -14.57
CA GLU A 79 -14.59 0.76 -13.91
C GLU A 79 -13.88 -0.59 -13.71
N ARG A 80 -13.16 -1.06 -14.71
CA ARG A 80 -12.44 -2.32 -14.64
C ARG A 80 -11.36 -2.30 -13.55
N GLY A 81 -10.57 -1.24 -13.49
CA GLY A 81 -9.56 -1.07 -12.46
C GLY A 81 -10.17 -0.91 -11.08
N ARG A 82 -11.26 -0.17 -10.99
CA ARG A 82 -11.99 0.04 -9.74
C ARG A 82 -12.51 -1.28 -9.18
N ASN A 83 -13.11 -2.11 -10.01
CA ASN A 83 -13.64 -3.40 -9.58
C ASN A 83 -12.53 -4.32 -9.09
N ARG A 84 -11.40 -4.32 -9.79
CA ARG A 84 -10.25 -5.13 -9.39
C ARG A 84 -9.71 -4.70 -8.03
N ILE A 85 -9.59 -3.40 -7.81
CA ILE A 85 -9.09 -2.86 -6.54
C ILE A 85 -10.08 -3.14 -5.41
N ASN A 86 -11.38 -2.97 -5.65
CA ASN A 86 -12.41 -3.27 -4.66
C ASN A 86 -12.38 -4.73 -4.24
N ASN A 87 -12.14 -5.65 -5.19
CA ASN A 87 -12.02 -7.06 -4.87
C ASN A 87 -10.81 -7.34 -3.99
N LEU A 88 -9.69 -6.68 -4.26
CA LEU A 88 -8.49 -6.81 -3.41
C LEU A 88 -8.72 -6.29 -2.00
N ILE A 89 -9.46 -5.19 -1.86
CA ILE A 89 -9.82 -4.65 -0.55
C ILE A 89 -10.68 -5.64 0.22
N LYS A 90 -11.68 -6.24 -0.43
CA LYS A 90 -12.55 -7.24 0.19
C LYS A 90 -11.78 -8.48 0.63
N GLU A 91 -10.86 -8.96 -0.21
CA GLU A 91 -10.05 -10.13 0.12
C GLU A 91 -9.24 -9.90 1.40
N ASN A 92 -8.67 -8.73 1.55
CA ASN A 92 -7.90 -8.39 2.75
C ASN A 92 -8.78 -8.29 3.99
N GLU A 93 -9.99 -7.75 3.85
CA GLU A 93 -10.94 -7.67 4.96
C GLU A 93 -11.38 -9.05 5.43
N GLU A 94 -11.56 -10.00 4.49
CA GLU A 94 -11.99 -11.35 4.80
C GLU A 94 -10.90 -12.17 5.50
N GLU A 95 -9.64 -11.84 5.29
CA GLU A 95 -8.52 -12.53 5.92
C GLU A 95 -8.29 -12.12 7.38
N ILE A 96 -8.93 -11.07 7.82
CA ILE A 96 -8.87 -10.58 9.18
C ILE A 96 -10.05 -11.17 9.98
#